data_ff9bc0e8044118db1ad32fbca01a7540
#
_entry.id   ff9bc0e8044118db1ad32fbca01a7540
#
_cell.length_a   1.000
_cell.length_b   1.000
_cell.length_c   1.000
_cell.angle_alpha   90.00
_cell.angle_beta   90.00
_cell.angle_gamma   90.00
#
_symmetry.space_group_name_H-M   'P 1'
#
loop_
_entity.id
_entity.type
_entity.pdbx_description
1 polymer ?
#
loop_
_entity_poly.entity_id
_entity_poly.type
_entity_poly.pdbx_seq_one_letter_code
_entity_poly.pdbx_strand_id
1 'polypeptide(L)'
;YLYQHNHLSFHNIKLNFIPITLATIPAIIVGVLMKFYNISFFSLQIIGYTSITGGLLLYLSDLKFFQVLKISNTKTKFLVAGLFQCLAFLPGFSRSGSCMIAFRMMGEDRKNTSVLSLYLGMPIILISFLSNIADLEEIKFDFNLLIILVVTFVFAYLTLKLFINFINNIGFKPFVIYRLIFGLLILTLLG
;
A
#
# COMPACT_ATOMS: atom_id res chain seq x y z
N TYR A 1 4.93 -20.90 -27.59
CA TYR A 1 6.08 -20.37 -26.84
C TYR A 1 5.55 -19.87 -25.52
N LEU A 2 5.69 -20.72 -24.48
CA LEU A 2 5.23 -20.47 -23.12
C LEU A 2 6.16 -19.43 -22.48
N TYR A 3 5.69 -18.21 -22.39
CA TYR A 3 6.31 -17.20 -21.55
C TYR A 3 6.07 -17.62 -20.09
N GLN A 4 7.07 -18.27 -19.49
CA GLN A 4 7.07 -18.52 -18.04
C GLN A 4 7.12 -17.16 -17.34
N HIS A 5 5.94 -16.65 -16.93
CA HIS A 5 5.87 -15.58 -15.94
C HIS A 5 6.52 -16.13 -14.66
N ASN A 6 7.73 -15.69 -14.36
CA ASN A 6 8.33 -15.88 -13.04
C ASN A 6 7.47 -15.10 -12.03
N HIS A 7 6.38 -15.72 -11.59
CA HIS A 7 5.62 -15.23 -10.46
C HIS A 7 6.56 -15.23 -9.25
N LEU A 8 6.58 -14.13 -8.51
CA LEU A 8 7.31 -14.05 -7.26
C LEU A 8 6.65 -15.04 -6.29
N SER A 9 7.14 -16.27 -6.27
CA SER A 9 6.68 -17.27 -5.31
C SER A 9 7.22 -16.92 -3.93
N PHE A 10 6.36 -16.98 -2.92
CA PHE A 10 6.72 -16.82 -1.51
C PHE A 10 7.93 -17.65 -1.10
N HIS A 11 8.08 -18.85 -1.66
CA HIS A 11 9.16 -19.77 -1.33
C HIS A 11 10.51 -19.31 -1.88
N ASN A 12 10.51 -18.49 -2.94
CA ASN A 12 11.73 -17.94 -3.57
C ASN A 12 12.08 -16.52 -3.11
N ILE A 13 11.18 -15.85 -2.41
CA ILE A 13 11.49 -14.66 -1.65
C ILE A 13 12.10 -15.11 -0.33
N LYS A 14 13.30 -15.74 -0.38
CA LYS A 14 14.24 -15.59 0.73
C LYS A 14 14.27 -14.08 0.95
N LEU A 15 13.78 -13.66 2.12
CA LEU A 15 13.63 -12.27 2.55
C LEU A 15 14.92 -11.47 2.26
N ASN A 16 15.14 -11.15 1.00
CA ASN A 16 16.09 -10.14 0.63
C ASN A 16 15.42 -8.81 0.96
N PHE A 17 15.62 -8.35 2.20
CA PHE A 17 15.16 -7.03 2.64
C PHE A 17 15.71 -5.90 1.74
N ILE A 18 16.82 -6.16 1.03
CA ILE A 18 17.48 -5.18 0.15
C ILE A 18 16.53 -4.59 -0.91
N PRO A 19 15.79 -5.37 -1.74
CA PRO A 19 14.86 -4.78 -2.70
C PRO A 19 13.73 -3.98 -2.05
N ILE A 20 13.27 -4.40 -0.86
CA ILE A 20 12.19 -3.73 -0.13
C ILE A 20 12.67 -2.38 0.41
N THR A 21 13.85 -2.34 1.04
CA THR A 21 14.42 -1.09 1.55
C THR A 21 14.76 -0.12 0.43
N LEU A 22 15.38 -0.58 -0.65
CA LEU A 22 15.68 0.26 -1.82
C LEU A 22 14.40 0.83 -2.46
N ALA A 23 13.36 0.02 -2.55
CA ALA A 23 12.06 0.47 -3.09
C ALA A 23 11.34 1.49 -2.19
N THR A 24 11.72 1.57 -0.91
CA THR A 24 11.14 2.57 0.02
C THR A 24 11.80 3.95 -0.14
N ILE A 25 13.02 4.02 -0.70
CA ILE A 25 13.78 5.27 -0.82
C ILE A 25 12.99 6.39 -1.53
N PRO A 26 12.34 6.18 -2.69
CA PRO A 26 11.56 7.22 -3.35
C PRO A 26 10.49 7.82 -2.44
N ALA A 27 9.76 6.97 -1.71
CA ALA A 27 8.74 7.43 -0.78
C ALA A 27 9.32 8.20 0.42
N ILE A 28 10.48 7.79 0.92
CA ILE A 28 11.18 8.53 1.99
C ILE A 28 11.56 9.92 1.49
N ILE A 29 12.17 10.03 0.31
CA ILE A 29 12.56 11.31 -0.29
C ILE A 29 11.35 12.23 -0.41
N VAL A 30 10.24 11.73 -0.99
CA VAL A 30 9.02 12.53 -1.14
C VAL A 30 8.47 12.96 0.22
N GLY A 31 8.41 12.05 1.20
CA GLY A 31 7.93 12.36 2.55
C GLY A 31 8.77 13.42 3.27
N VAL A 32 10.10 13.33 3.17
CA VAL A 32 11.04 14.31 3.73
C VAL A 32 10.87 15.67 3.07
N LEU A 33 10.76 15.71 1.73
CA LEU A 33 10.54 16.96 0.99
C LEU A 33 9.20 17.59 1.38
N MET A 34 8.12 16.80 1.49
CA MET A 34 6.81 17.31 1.92
C MET A 34 6.87 17.88 3.34
N LYS A 35 7.56 17.21 4.29
CA LYS A 35 7.75 17.72 5.66
C LYS A 35 8.59 19.02 5.64
N PHE A 36 9.67 19.07 4.86
CA PHE A 36 10.56 20.22 4.78
C PHE A 36 9.89 21.47 4.19
N TYR A 37 9.09 21.29 3.14
CA TYR A 37 8.39 22.41 2.49
C TYR A 37 6.99 22.67 3.07
N ASN A 38 6.59 21.98 4.14
CA ASN A 38 5.24 22.04 4.73
C ASN A 38 4.11 21.85 3.70
N ILE A 39 4.34 20.97 2.72
CA ILE A 39 3.34 20.68 1.68
C ILE A 39 2.27 19.77 2.26
N SER A 40 1.03 20.24 2.27
CA SER A 40 -0.14 19.45 2.66
C SER A 40 -1.20 19.50 1.57
N PHE A 41 -1.59 18.32 1.08
CA PHE A 41 -2.69 18.16 0.12
C PHE A 41 -4.02 17.83 0.82
N PHE A 42 -4.13 18.10 2.13
CA PHE A 42 -5.31 17.72 2.87
C PHE A 42 -6.52 18.59 2.48
N SER A 43 -7.44 17.98 1.69
CA SER A 43 -8.73 18.54 1.34
C SER A 43 -9.72 17.39 1.19
N LEU A 44 -10.97 17.58 1.63
CA LEU A 44 -12.03 16.59 1.46
C LEU A 44 -12.28 16.29 -0.02
N GLN A 45 -12.25 17.32 -0.87
CA GLN A 45 -12.40 17.14 -2.31
C GLN A 45 -11.27 16.29 -2.89
N ILE A 46 -10.01 16.54 -2.50
CA ILE A 46 -8.87 15.72 -2.95
C ILE A 46 -9.06 14.26 -2.49
N ILE A 47 -9.46 14.02 -1.25
CA ILE A 47 -9.75 12.67 -0.75
C ILE A 47 -10.82 11.97 -1.59
N GLY A 48 -11.89 12.67 -1.94
CA GLY A 48 -12.94 12.15 -2.81
C GLY A 48 -12.42 11.74 -4.18
N TYR A 49 -11.75 12.65 -4.89
CA TYR A 49 -11.19 12.37 -6.21
C TYR A 49 -10.12 11.28 -6.21
N THR A 50 -9.21 11.29 -5.24
CA THR A 50 -8.15 10.28 -5.15
C THR A 50 -8.66 8.91 -4.74
N SER A 51 -9.74 8.85 -3.94
CA SER A 51 -10.42 7.58 -3.63
C SER A 51 -11.03 6.98 -4.88
N ILE A 52 -11.72 7.76 -5.69
CA ILE A 52 -12.34 7.30 -6.94
C ILE A 52 -11.24 6.88 -7.93
N THR A 53 -10.27 7.76 -8.21
CA THR A 53 -9.21 7.47 -9.20
C THR A 53 -8.37 6.26 -8.79
N GLY A 54 -7.97 6.18 -7.52
CA GLY A 54 -7.23 5.02 -7.02
C GLY A 54 -8.06 3.73 -7.02
N GLY A 55 -9.38 3.80 -6.80
CA GLY A 55 -10.30 2.68 -6.95
C GLY A 55 -10.39 2.20 -8.39
N LEU A 56 -10.56 3.13 -9.34
CA LEU A 56 -10.59 2.81 -10.78
C LEU A 56 -9.28 2.23 -11.27
N LEU A 57 -8.13 2.81 -10.88
CA LEU A 57 -6.82 2.28 -11.25
C LEU A 57 -6.60 0.87 -10.70
N LEU A 58 -7.04 0.59 -9.47
CA LEU A 58 -6.98 -0.75 -8.89
C LEU A 58 -7.83 -1.75 -9.68
N TYR A 59 -9.04 -1.34 -10.08
CA TYR A 59 -9.91 -2.17 -10.92
C TYR A 59 -9.28 -2.45 -12.28
N LEU A 60 -8.80 -1.41 -12.96
CA LEU A 60 -8.16 -1.54 -14.27
C LEU A 60 -6.91 -2.44 -14.20
N SER A 61 -6.05 -2.26 -13.20
CA SER A 61 -4.84 -3.07 -13.03
C SER A 61 -5.14 -4.57 -12.80
N ASP A 62 -6.34 -4.90 -12.30
CA ASP A 62 -6.76 -6.28 -12.08
C ASP A 62 -7.24 -6.97 -13.38
N LEU A 63 -7.55 -6.19 -14.43
CA LEU A 63 -7.89 -6.72 -15.74
C LEU A 63 -6.64 -7.21 -16.47
N LYS A 64 -6.70 -8.40 -17.07
CA LYS A 64 -5.56 -8.99 -17.82
C LYS A 64 -5.02 -8.08 -18.92
N PHE A 65 -5.87 -7.28 -19.54
CA PHE A 65 -5.49 -6.33 -20.59
C PHE A 65 -4.52 -5.25 -20.10
N PHE A 66 -4.62 -4.83 -18.83
CA PHE A 66 -3.74 -3.80 -18.24
C PHE A 66 -2.47 -4.36 -17.58
N GLN A 67 -2.22 -5.66 -17.67
CA GLN A 67 -0.97 -6.28 -17.20
C GLN A 67 0.12 -6.10 -18.27
N VAL A 68 0.50 -4.85 -18.50
CA VAL A 68 1.34 -4.44 -19.64
C VAL A 68 2.84 -4.37 -19.33
N LEU A 69 3.21 -4.30 -18.05
CA LEU A 69 4.60 -4.15 -17.61
C LEU A 69 5.29 -5.51 -17.55
N LYS A 70 5.99 -5.88 -18.61
CA LYS A 70 6.76 -7.14 -18.70
C LYS A 70 8.11 -7.00 -17.99
N ILE A 71 8.12 -6.98 -16.66
CA ILE A 71 9.33 -6.89 -15.85
C ILE A 71 9.61 -8.25 -15.23
N SER A 72 10.75 -8.87 -15.57
CA SER A 72 11.18 -10.16 -15.00
C SER A 72 12.06 -9.98 -13.75
N ASN A 73 12.81 -8.89 -13.67
CA ASN A 73 13.75 -8.65 -12.58
C ASN A 73 13.00 -8.23 -11.30
N THR A 74 13.19 -9.01 -10.23
CA THR A 74 12.58 -8.77 -8.91
C THR A 74 12.90 -7.39 -8.33
N LYS A 75 14.17 -6.94 -8.42
CA LYS A 75 14.57 -5.63 -7.90
C LYS A 75 13.84 -4.50 -8.61
N THR A 76 13.70 -4.61 -9.93
CA THR A 76 12.99 -3.62 -10.74
C THR A 76 11.49 -3.61 -10.42
N LYS A 77 10.87 -4.78 -10.18
CA LYS A 77 9.47 -4.86 -9.74
C LYS A 77 9.23 -4.10 -8.44
N PHE A 78 10.11 -4.31 -7.45
CA PHE A 78 10.03 -3.59 -6.18
C PHE A 78 10.26 -2.09 -6.35
N LEU A 79 11.23 -1.68 -7.17
CA LEU A 79 11.51 -0.26 -7.42
C LEU A 79 10.30 0.44 -8.05
N VAL A 80 9.69 -0.16 -9.07
CA VAL A 80 8.46 0.36 -9.70
C VAL A 80 7.33 0.46 -8.68
N ALA A 81 7.11 -0.58 -7.86
CA ALA A 81 6.11 -0.54 -6.81
C ALA A 81 6.40 0.55 -5.76
N GLY A 82 7.67 0.80 -5.45
CA GLY A 82 8.12 1.89 -4.58
C GLY A 82 7.84 3.28 -5.15
N LEU A 83 7.99 3.46 -6.47
CA LEU A 83 7.60 4.71 -7.14
C LEU A 83 6.07 4.91 -7.07
N PHE A 84 5.29 3.87 -7.31
CA PHE A 84 3.83 3.93 -7.13
C PHE A 84 3.43 4.22 -5.69
N GLN A 85 4.22 3.78 -4.70
CA GLN A 85 3.99 4.08 -3.29
C GLN A 85 3.96 5.58 -3.01
N CYS A 86 4.66 6.41 -3.80
CA CYS A 86 4.61 7.88 -3.67
C CYS A 86 3.21 8.46 -3.90
N LEU A 87 2.33 7.77 -4.65
CA LEU A 87 0.93 8.20 -4.81
C LEU A 87 0.17 8.19 -3.49
N ALA A 88 0.65 7.46 -2.49
CA ALA A 88 0.04 7.40 -1.17
C ALA A 88 0.18 8.70 -0.36
N PHE A 89 1.03 9.63 -0.78
CA PHE A 89 1.08 10.98 -0.20
C PHE A 89 -0.13 11.82 -0.58
N LEU A 90 -0.85 11.43 -1.63
CA LEU A 90 -2.16 12.01 -1.92
C LEU A 90 -3.19 11.39 -0.97
N PRO A 91 -3.84 12.19 -0.10
CA PRO A 91 -4.81 11.67 0.85
C PRO A 91 -5.96 10.99 0.09
N GLY A 92 -6.42 9.83 0.58
CA GLY A 92 -7.45 9.03 -0.09
C GLY A 92 -6.93 8.00 -1.09
N PHE A 93 -5.67 8.07 -1.58
CA PHE A 93 -5.18 7.17 -2.62
C PHE A 93 -4.93 5.73 -2.14
N SER A 94 -4.62 5.52 -0.87
CA SER A 94 -4.24 4.24 -0.24
C SER A 94 -2.84 3.76 -0.59
N ARG A 95 -1.98 3.63 0.41
CA ARG A 95 -0.59 3.17 0.23
C ARG A 95 -0.49 1.74 -0.28
N SER A 96 -1.19 0.80 0.36
CA SER A 96 -1.21 -0.59 -0.10
C SER A 96 -1.85 -0.70 -1.49
N GLY A 97 -2.91 0.07 -1.75
CA GLY A 97 -3.56 0.15 -3.06
C GLY A 97 -2.61 0.59 -4.17
N SER A 98 -1.78 1.61 -3.93
CA SER A 98 -0.77 2.08 -4.89
C SER A 98 0.21 0.97 -5.29
N CYS A 99 0.76 0.27 -4.30
CA CYS A 99 1.68 -0.85 -4.54
C CYS A 99 0.98 -2.02 -5.23
N MET A 100 -0.28 -2.32 -4.85
CA MET A 100 -1.07 -3.36 -5.50
C MET A 100 -1.31 -3.06 -6.98
N ILE A 101 -1.63 -1.83 -7.34
CA ILE A 101 -1.78 -1.39 -8.73
C ILE A 101 -0.50 -1.72 -9.52
N ALA A 102 0.67 -1.33 -8.99
CA ALA A 102 1.95 -1.59 -9.65
C ALA A 102 2.21 -3.08 -9.85
N PHE A 103 2.09 -3.89 -8.79
CA PHE A 103 2.34 -5.34 -8.89
C PHE A 103 1.34 -6.04 -9.83
N ARG A 104 0.07 -5.62 -9.84
CA ARG A 104 -0.93 -6.15 -10.79
C ARG A 104 -0.60 -5.79 -12.23
N MET A 105 -0.18 -4.55 -12.50
CA MET A 105 0.26 -4.14 -13.84
C MET A 105 1.49 -4.92 -14.33
N MET A 106 2.31 -5.42 -13.41
CA MET A 106 3.44 -6.30 -13.70
C MET A 106 3.07 -7.79 -13.80
N GLY A 107 1.76 -8.12 -13.72
CA GLY A 107 1.25 -9.48 -13.92
C GLY A 107 1.33 -10.38 -12.68
N GLU A 108 1.63 -9.86 -11.49
CA GLU A 108 1.61 -10.65 -10.27
C GLU A 108 0.17 -11.09 -9.92
N ASP A 109 0.00 -12.28 -9.37
CA ASP A 109 -1.31 -12.76 -8.94
C ASP A 109 -1.83 -11.93 -7.74
N ARG A 110 -3.15 -12.03 -7.45
CA ARG A 110 -3.80 -11.22 -6.41
C ARG A 110 -3.22 -11.46 -5.02
N LYS A 111 -2.91 -12.73 -4.68
CA LYS A 111 -2.36 -13.12 -3.39
C LYS A 111 -0.95 -12.55 -3.19
N ASN A 112 -0.06 -12.78 -4.17
CA ASN A 112 1.30 -12.25 -4.12
C ASN A 112 1.30 -10.73 -4.10
N THR A 113 0.49 -10.08 -4.95
CA THR A 113 0.31 -8.63 -4.98
C THR A 113 -0.03 -8.07 -3.60
N SER A 114 -1.00 -8.67 -2.91
CA SER A 114 -1.42 -8.21 -1.58
C SER A 114 -0.31 -8.34 -0.56
N VAL A 115 0.35 -9.49 -0.53
CA VAL A 115 1.42 -9.74 0.42
C VAL A 115 2.65 -8.87 0.15
N LEU A 116 3.06 -8.74 -1.13
CA LEU A 116 4.20 -7.90 -1.50
C LEU A 116 3.96 -6.42 -1.17
N SER A 117 2.73 -5.94 -1.36
CA SER A 117 2.35 -4.57 -0.98
C SER A 117 2.43 -4.33 0.52
N LEU A 118 2.09 -5.33 1.34
CA LEU A 118 2.23 -5.26 2.79
C LEU A 118 3.71 -5.24 3.21
N TYR A 119 4.54 -6.12 2.63
CA TYR A 119 5.99 -6.12 2.92
C TYR A 119 6.66 -4.80 2.55
N LEU A 120 6.33 -4.23 1.38
CA LEU A 120 6.85 -2.94 0.97
C LEU A 120 6.40 -1.80 1.91
N GLY A 121 5.26 -1.98 2.56
CA GLY A 121 4.74 -1.03 3.54
C GLY A 121 5.49 -1.04 4.89
N MET A 122 6.13 -2.14 5.28
CA MET A 122 6.75 -2.27 6.61
C MET A 122 7.82 -1.22 6.90
N PRO A 123 8.84 -0.99 6.03
CA PRO A 123 9.88 -0.01 6.31
C PRO A 123 9.34 1.40 6.49
N ILE A 124 8.38 1.82 5.64
CA ILE A 124 7.84 3.18 5.73
C ILE A 124 6.95 3.38 6.96
N ILE A 125 6.22 2.33 7.39
CA ILE A 125 5.48 2.38 8.66
C ILE A 125 6.45 2.54 9.83
N LEU A 126 7.54 1.77 9.83
CA LEU A 126 8.55 1.84 10.87
C LEU A 126 9.20 3.23 10.94
N ILE A 127 9.58 3.80 9.78
CA ILE A 127 10.17 5.14 9.71
C ILE A 127 9.18 6.21 10.19
N SER A 128 7.91 6.13 9.77
CA SER A 128 6.87 7.05 10.23
C SER A 128 6.64 6.93 11.74
N PHE A 129 6.65 5.71 12.27
CA PHE A 129 6.53 5.46 13.71
C PHE A 129 7.69 6.07 14.49
N LEU A 130 8.94 5.84 14.05
CA LEU A 130 10.12 6.41 14.68
C LEU A 130 10.15 7.94 14.62
N SER A 131 9.72 8.53 13.51
CA SER A 131 9.61 9.99 13.37
C SER A 131 8.60 10.58 14.35
N ASN A 132 7.44 9.92 14.53
CA ASN A 132 6.42 10.40 15.45
C ASN A 132 6.79 10.22 16.92
N ILE A 133 7.50 9.12 17.27
CA ILE A 133 7.99 8.92 18.64
C ILE A 133 9.01 10.00 19.04
N ALA A 134 9.86 10.43 18.12
CA ALA A 134 10.83 11.50 18.39
C ALA A 134 10.16 12.84 18.75
N ASP A 135 8.92 13.05 18.32
CA ASP A 135 8.14 14.25 18.60
C ASP A 135 7.31 14.13 19.91
N LEU A 136 7.32 12.95 20.59
CA LEU A 136 6.60 12.72 21.85
C LEU A 136 7.51 13.05 23.05
N GLU A 137 7.11 14.02 23.88
CA GLU A 137 7.87 14.46 25.04
C GLU A 137 7.90 13.43 26.18
N GLU A 138 6.85 12.60 26.36
CA GLU A 138 6.82 11.53 27.36
C GLU A 138 5.92 10.35 26.92
N ILE A 139 6.49 9.16 26.79
CA ILE A 139 5.72 7.92 26.69
C ILE A 139 5.70 7.26 28.08
N LYS A 140 4.57 7.27 28.75
CA LYS A 140 4.40 6.49 29.99
C LYS A 140 4.10 5.04 29.65
N PHE A 141 5.09 4.18 29.94
CA PHE A 141 4.90 2.74 29.84
C PHE A 141 4.10 2.25 31.04
N ASP A 142 2.78 2.10 30.86
CA ASP A 142 1.90 1.53 31.88
C ASP A 142 1.25 0.23 31.36
N PHE A 143 0.52 -0.44 32.25
CA PHE A 143 -0.17 -1.70 31.92
C PHE A 143 -1.23 -1.51 30.82
N ASN A 144 -1.86 -0.35 30.73
CA ASN A 144 -2.84 -0.04 29.71
C ASN A 144 -2.21 0.00 28.32
N LEU A 145 -1.00 0.58 28.19
CA LEU A 145 -0.26 0.58 26.94
C LEU A 145 0.04 -0.84 26.45
N LEU A 146 0.43 -1.74 27.37
CA LEU A 146 0.68 -3.14 27.03
C LEU A 146 -0.60 -3.82 26.50
N ILE A 147 -1.73 -3.63 27.17
CA ILE A 147 -3.02 -4.17 26.72
C ILE A 147 -3.37 -3.65 25.32
N ILE A 148 -3.24 -2.34 25.08
CA ILE A 148 -3.51 -1.74 23.78
C ILE A 148 -2.63 -2.36 22.69
N LEU A 149 -1.34 -2.53 22.95
CA LEU A 149 -0.40 -3.14 21.98
C LEU A 149 -0.79 -4.60 21.66
N VAL A 150 -1.10 -5.41 22.67
CA VAL A 150 -1.49 -6.81 22.47
C VAL A 150 -2.81 -6.90 21.68
N VAL A 151 -3.81 -6.15 22.11
CA VAL A 151 -5.13 -6.15 21.46
C VAL A 151 -4.98 -5.68 19.99
N THR A 152 -4.27 -4.58 19.76
CA THR A 152 -4.04 -4.06 18.40
C THR A 152 -3.30 -5.09 17.54
N PHE A 153 -2.28 -5.74 18.08
CA PHE A 153 -1.53 -6.79 17.35
C PHE A 153 -2.44 -7.95 16.94
N VAL A 154 -3.25 -8.46 17.87
CA VAL A 154 -4.16 -9.59 17.60
C VAL A 154 -5.18 -9.21 16.52
N PHE A 155 -5.83 -8.05 16.65
CA PHE A 155 -6.80 -7.58 15.66
C PHE A 155 -6.15 -7.33 14.29
N ALA A 156 -4.97 -6.72 14.25
CA ALA A 156 -4.23 -6.48 13.02
C ALA A 156 -3.88 -7.80 12.33
N TYR A 157 -3.37 -8.78 13.07
CA TYR A 157 -3.03 -10.10 12.55
C TYR A 157 -4.25 -10.82 11.95
N LEU A 158 -5.36 -10.86 12.69
CA LEU A 158 -6.60 -11.49 12.21
C LEU A 158 -7.14 -10.78 10.96
N THR A 159 -7.17 -9.45 10.98
CA THR A 159 -7.63 -8.64 9.84
C THR A 159 -6.76 -8.88 8.60
N LEU A 160 -5.44 -8.89 8.73
CA LEU A 160 -4.54 -9.15 7.61
C LEU A 160 -4.73 -10.56 7.03
N LYS A 161 -4.88 -11.57 7.89
CA LYS A 161 -5.14 -12.95 7.47
C LYS A 161 -6.45 -13.06 6.68
N LEU A 162 -7.51 -12.46 7.21
CA LEU A 162 -8.83 -12.42 6.54
C LEU A 162 -8.76 -11.66 5.23
N PHE A 163 -8.08 -10.52 5.20
CA PHE A 163 -7.92 -9.67 4.03
C PHE A 163 -7.22 -10.40 2.87
N ILE A 164 -6.10 -11.07 3.13
CA ILE A 164 -5.36 -11.82 2.11
C ILE A 164 -6.22 -12.96 1.56
N ASN A 165 -6.89 -13.70 2.44
CA ASN A 165 -7.77 -14.79 2.04
C ASN A 165 -8.97 -14.27 1.21
N PHE A 166 -9.56 -13.17 1.63
CA PHE A 166 -10.69 -12.52 0.95
C PHE A 166 -10.29 -12.06 -0.47
N ILE A 167 -9.15 -11.38 -0.61
CA ILE A 167 -8.68 -10.93 -1.93
C ILE A 167 -8.38 -12.11 -2.84
N ASN A 168 -7.81 -13.19 -2.32
CA ASN A 168 -7.50 -14.36 -3.12
C ASN A 168 -8.78 -14.99 -3.71
N ASN A 169 -9.85 -15.04 -2.96
CA ASN A 169 -11.10 -15.69 -3.36
C ASN A 169 -12.04 -14.79 -4.17
N ILE A 170 -12.21 -13.54 -3.76
CA ILE A 170 -13.22 -12.61 -4.30
C ILE A 170 -12.58 -11.56 -5.21
N GLY A 171 -11.30 -11.23 -4.98
CA GLY A 171 -10.56 -10.20 -5.72
C GLY A 171 -10.73 -8.80 -5.15
N PHE A 172 -10.36 -7.78 -5.95
CA PHE A 172 -10.35 -6.39 -5.52
C PHE A 172 -11.68 -5.66 -5.68
N LYS A 173 -12.68 -6.25 -6.36
CA LYS A 173 -13.97 -5.59 -6.65
C LYS A 173 -14.66 -4.96 -5.44
N PRO A 174 -14.77 -5.63 -4.28
CA PRO A 174 -15.42 -5.03 -3.11
C PRO A 174 -14.70 -3.77 -2.60
N PHE A 175 -13.37 -3.76 -2.66
CA PHE A 175 -12.56 -2.60 -2.29
C PHE A 175 -12.72 -1.45 -3.27
N VAL A 176 -12.83 -1.75 -4.56
CA VAL A 176 -13.13 -0.76 -5.60
C VAL A 176 -14.50 -0.13 -5.34
N ILE A 177 -15.53 -0.94 -5.14
CA ILE A 177 -16.90 -0.46 -4.88
C ILE A 177 -16.94 0.43 -3.63
N TYR A 178 -16.32 -0.02 -2.53
CA TYR A 178 -16.20 0.78 -1.31
C TYR A 178 -15.57 2.15 -1.60
N ARG A 179 -14.46 2.20 -2.33
CA ARG A 179 -13.73 3.44 -2.65
C ARG A 179 -14.52 4.38 -3.54
N LEU A 180 -15.28 3.84 -4.51
CA LEU A 180 -16.15 4.63 -5.37
C LEU A 180 -17.30 5.25 -4.58
N ILE A 181 -17.98 4.45 -3.75
CA ILE A 181 -19.07 4.94 -2.90
C ILE A 181 -18.54 5.99 -1.92
N PHE A 182 -17.43 5.69 -1.22
CA PHE A 182 -16.84 6.60 -0.25
C PHE A 182 -16.40 7.93 -0.89
N GLY A 183 -15.74 7.86 -2.06
CA GLY A 183 -15.31 9.05 -2.78
C GLY A 183 -16.50 9.89 -3.26
N LEU A 184 -17.55 9.27 -3.78
CA LEU A 184 -18.78 9.96 -4.17
C LEU A 184 -19.49 10.60 -2.98
N LEU A 185 -19.61 9.90 -1.85
CA LEU A 185 -20.21 10.44 -0.64
C LEU A 185 -19.46 11.69 -0.15
N ILE A 186 -18.13 11.66 -0.14
CA ILE A 186 -17.35 12.85 0.25
C ILE A 186 -17.63 14.02 -0.70
N LEU A 187 -17.61 13.78 -2.02
CA LEU A 187 -17.81 14.86 -3.00
C LEU A 187 -19.23 15.42 -2.99
N THR A 188 -20.24 14.62 -2.66
CA THR A 188 -21.64 15.07 -2.68
C THR A 188 -22.10 15.68 -1.36
N LEU A 189 -21.55 15.22 -0.21
CA LEU A 189 -22.02 15.66 1.10
C LEU A 189 -21.08 16.68 1.76
N LEU A 190 -19.80 16.70 1.40
CA LEU A 190 -18.77 17.46 2.08
C LEU A 190 -17.88 18.29 1.12
N GLY A 191 -18.03 18.13 -0.18
CA GLY A 191 -17.41 18.91 -1.26
C GLY A 191 -18.37 19.90 -1.80
#